data_90b55770c05baeb63294f7fda17b0982
#
_entry.id   90b55770c05baeb63294f7fda17b0982
#
_cell.length_a   1.000
_cell.length_b   1.000
_cell.length_c   1.000
_cell.angle_alpha   90.00
_cell.angle_beta   90.00
_cell.angle_gamma   90.00
#
_symmetry.space_group_name_H-M   'P 1'
#
loop_
_entity.id
_entity.type
_entity.pdbx_description
1 polymer ?
#
loop_
_entity_poly.entity_id
_entity_poly.type
_entity_poly.pdbx_seq_one_letter_code
_entity_poly.pdbx_strand_id
1 'polypeptide(L)'
;MAYYLSLLFFILFTALVSKKSRHHNPSWITIIMLFCPLWIIHAFANPLSMGDTPEYCDIYLGMKDISFMDIFTRDLPYDYARIEPGWLLFSKALTGLFSNPQALIICDSTLILAGYAFIIKKYSPTPWLSALIFLCTLSLK
;
A
#
# COMPACT_ATOMS: atom_id res chain seq x y z
N MET A 1 9.19 11.34 -10.87
CA MET A 1 8.90 11.15 -12.32
C MET A 1 9.64 9.95 -12.92
N ALA A 2 10.97 9.86 -12.82
CA ALA A 2 11.73 8.74 -13.43
C ALA A 2 11.26 7.34 -12.99
N TYR A 3 10.94 7.16 -11.73
CA TYR A 3 10.48 5.87 -11.18
C TYR A 3 9.15 5.40 -11.79
N TYR A 4 8.20 6.30 -12.01
CA TYR A 4 6.92 5.96 -12.63
C TYR A 4 7.06 5.59 -14.10
N LEU A 5 8.00 6.23 -14.82
CA LEU A 5 8.30 5.90 -16.21
C LEU A 5 8.94 4.50 -16.32
N SER A 6 9.88 4.16 -15.44
CA SER A 6 10.49 2.83 -15.41
C SER A 6 9.47 1.74 -15.06
N LEU A 7 8.55 2.04 -14.16
CA LEU A 7 7.46 1.16 -13.78
C LEU A 7 6.45 0.96 -14.91
N LEU A 8 6.08 2.04 -15.59
CA LEU A 8 5.24 2.00 -16.79
C LEU A 8 5.86 1.10 -17.85
N PHE A 9 7.16 1.30 -18.13
CA PHE A 9 7.88 0.48 -19.10
C PHE A 9 7.90 -0.99 -18.68
N PHE A 10 8.11 -1.29 -17.39
CA PHE A 10 8.10 -2.65 -16.87
C PHE A 10 6.72 -3.32 -17.01
N ILE A 11 5.63 -2.60 -16.72
CA ILE A 11 4.26 -3.12 -16.90
C ILE A 11 3.97 -3.38 -18.38
N LEU A 12 4.35 -2.47 -19.27
CA LEU A 12 4.19 -2.67 -20.72
C LEU A 12 5.03 -3.86 -21.24
N PHE A 13 6.25 -4.01 -20.73
CA PHE A 13 7.10 -5.16 -21.08
C PHE A 13 6.48 -6.48 -20.61
N THR A 14 5.99 -6.56 -19.38
CA THR A 14 5.31 -7.74 -18.86
C THR A 14 4.02 -8.04 -19.63
N ALA A 15 3.29 -7.00 -20.08
CA ALA A 15 2.12 -7.15 -20.94
C ALA A 15 2.47 -7.80 -22.28
N LEU A 16 3.55 -7.34 -22.93
CA LEU A 16 4.04 -7.90 -24.20
C LEU A 16 4.46 -9.37 -24.05
N VAL A 17 5.17 -9.70 -22.99
CA VAL A 17 5.60 -11.08 -22.70
C VAL A 17 4.41 -11.99 -22.41
N SER A 18 3.42 -11.48 -21.64
CA SER A 18 2.21 -12.24 -21.26
C SER A 18 1.24 -12.47 -22.41
N LYS A 19 1.27 -11.64 -23.46
CA LYS A 19 0.39 -11.79 -24.63
C LYS A 19 0.53 -13.16 -25.34
N LYS A 20 1.64 -13.86 -25.11
CA LYS A 20 1.89 -15.19 -25.67
C LYS A 20 1.18 -16.32 -24.90
N SER A 21 0.68 -16.06 -23.67
CA SER A 21 -0.02 -17.03 -22.85
C SER A 21 -1.54 -16.86 -23.03
N ARG A 22 -2.17 -17.80 -23.75
CA ARG A 22 -3.63 -17.86 -23.96
C ARG A 22 -4.43 -18.29 -22.72
N HIS A 23 -3.83 -18.32 -21.53
CA HIS A 23 -4.53 -18.74 -20.33
C HIS A 23 -5.41 -17.61 -19.76
N HIS A 24 -6.68 -17.92 -19.58
CA HIS A 24 -7.75 -17.03 -19.09
C HIS A 24 -7.54 -16.57 -17.62
N ASN A 25 -6.64 -17.22 -16.87
CA ASN A 25 -6.29 -16.86 -15.49
C ASN A 25 -4.81 -16.52 -15.39
N PRO A 26 -4.46 -15.31 -14.94
CA PRO A 26 -3.07 -14.94 -14.73
C PRO A 26 -2.43 -15.84 -13.65
N SER A 27 -1.23 -16.31 -13.91
CA SER A 27 -0.44 -17.03 -12.93
C SER A 27 -0.11 -16.12 -11.73
N TRP A 28 0.03 -16.68 -10.53
CA TRP A 28 0.52 -15.92 -9.37
C TRP A 28 1.88 -15.29 -9.63
N ILE A 29 2.73 -15.94 -10.42
CA ILE A 29 4.04 -15.41 -10.81
C ILE A 29 3.88 -14.09 -11.57
N THR A 30 2.93 -14.02 -12.53
CA THR A 30 2.64 -12.79 -13.28
C THR A 30 2.17 -11.66 -12.37
N ILE A 31 1.29 -11.98 -11.41
CA ILE A 31 0.79 -11.00 -10.44
C ILE A 31 1.91 -10.49 -9.53
N ILE A 32 2.73 -11.39 -9.00
CA ILE A 32 3.87 -11.02 -8.15
C ILE A 32 4.86 -10.15 -8.94
N MET A 33 5.18 -10.51 -10.17
CA MET A 33 6.08 -9.71 -11.01
C MET A 33 5.53 -8.31 -11.27
N LEU A 34 4.21 -8.14 -11.41
CA LEU A 34 3.59 -6.83 -11.58
C LEU A 34 3.57 -5.98 -10.31
N PHE A 35 3.28 -6.59 -9.17
CA PHE A 35 3.04 -5.87 -7.92
C PHE A 35 4.29 -5.74 -7.04
N CYS A 36 5.29 -6.62 -7.17
CA CYS A 36 6.51 -6.55 -6.36
C CYS A 36 7.31 -5.24 -6.55
N PRO A 37 7.55 -4.74 -7.78
CA PRO A 37 8.21 -3.45 -7.96
C PRO A 37 7.41 -2.28 -7.39
N LEU A 38 6.07 -2.30 -7.53
CA LEU A 38 5.17 -1.31 -6.93
C LEU A 38 5.30 -1.32 -5.41
N TRP A 39 5.28 -2.52 -4.83
CA TRP A 39 5.44 -2.69 -3.40
C TRP A 39 6.79 -2.17 -2.90
N ILE A 40 7.89 -2.49 -3.58
CA ILE A 40 9.22 -2.01 -3.19
C ILE A 40 9.25 -0.48 -3.17
N ILE A 41 8.72 0.17 -4.21
CA ILE A 41 8.73 1.63 -4.30
C ILE A 41 7.89 2.26 -3.18
N HIS A 42 6.69 1.73 -2.89
CA HIS A 42 5.82 2.27 -1.86
C HIS A 42 6.28 1.93 -0.44
N ALA A 43 6.68 0.68 -0.19
CA ALA A 43 7.08 0.22 1.12
C ALA A 43 8.39 0.89 1.63
N PHE A 44 9.28 1.26 0.71
CA PHE A 44 10.56 1.91 1.02
C PHE A 44 10.62 3.38 0.60
N ALA A 45 9.49 3.99 0.27
CA ALA A 45 9.42 5.42 0.04
C ALA A 45 9.80 6.20 1.30
N ASN A 46 10.44 7.36 1.11
CA ASN A 46 10.72 8.24 2.23
C ASN A 46 9.41 8.83 2.77
N PRO A 47 9.07 8.63 4.06
CA PRO A 47 7.86 9.18 4.65
C PRO A 47 7.70 10.68 4.45
N LEU A 48 8.79 11.43 4.51
CA LEU A 48 8.81 12.89 4.39
C LEU A 48 8.53 13.39 2.96
N SER A 49 8.55 12.51 1.97
CA SER A 49 8.31 12.89 0.57
C SER A 49 6.89 12.62 0.08
N MET A 50 6.03 12.07 0.93
CA MET A 50 4.68 11.61 0.56
C MET A 50 3.63 12.43 1.31
N GLY A 51 3.08 13.47 0.71
CA GLY A 51 1.88 14.18 1.16
C GLY A 51 1.61 14.16 2.67
N ASP A 52 0.56 13.48 3.08
CA ASP A 52 0.11 13.41 4.49
C ASP A 52 0.88 12.36 5.33
N THR A 53 1.80 11.60 4.73
CA THR A 53 2.53 10.52 5.40
C THR A 53 3.31 10.96 6.64
N PRO A 54 3.95 12.14 6.67
CA PRO A 54 4.61 12.63 7.90
C PRO A 54 3.65 12.73 9.07
N GLU A 55 2.43 13.26 8.87
CA GLU A 55 1.40 13.36 9.91
C GLU A 55 1.01 11.97 10.45
N TYR A 56 0.81 10.99 9.56
CA TYR A 56 0.53 9.62 9.96
C TYR A 56 1.68 8.95 10.70
N CYS A 57 2.93 9.27 10.36
CA CYS A 57 4.09 8.78 11.09
C CYS A 57 4.18 9.37 12.51
N ASP A 58 3.88 10.66 12.67
CA ASP A 58 3.85 11.32 13.97
C ASP A 58 2.74 10.74 14.86
N ILE A 59 1.56 10.53 14.30
CA ILE A 59 0.44 9.86 14.99
C ILE A 59 0.83 8.44 15.39
N TYR A 60 1.47 7.68 14.50
CA TYR A 60 1.95 6.33 14.81
C TYR A 60 2.91 6.32 16.00
N LEU A 61 3.86 7.24 16.04
CA LEU A 61 4.80 7.34 17.16
C LEU A 61 4.10 7.67 18.48
N GLY A 62 3.10 8.55 18.45
CA GLY A 62 2.30 8.91 19.62
C GLY A 62 1.33 7.81 20.09
N MET A 63 1.04 6.82 19.24
CA MET A 63 0.18 5.68 19.63
C MET A 63 0.74 4.84 20.79
N LYS A 64 2.03 4.96 21.12
CA LYS A 64 2.61 4.25 22.26
C LYS A 64 1.93 4.61 23.58
N ASP A 65 1.59 5.87 23.75
CA ASP A 65 1.07 6.42 25.00
C ASP A 65 -0.48 6.33 25.10
N ILE A 66 -1.15 5.99 24.02
CA ILE A 66 -2.61 5.86 23.94
C ILE A 66 -3.03 4.43 24.29
N SER A 67 -4.03 4.29 25.15
CA SER A 67 -4.62 2.99 25.48
C SER A 67 -5.56 2.48 24.37
N PHE A 68 -5.70 1.17 24.25
CA PHE A 68 -6.76 0.59 23.40
C PHE A 68 -8.15 1.07 23.83
N MET A 69 -8.38 1.25 25.16
CA MET A 69 -9.67 1.69 25.65
C MET A 69 -9.99 3.12 25.19
N ASP A 70 -9.01 4.02 25.19
CA ASP A 70 -9.18 5.40 24.76
C ASP A 70 -9.61 5.49 23.27
N ILE A 71 -9.12 4.55 22.44
CA ILE A 71 -9.55 4.45 21.04
C ILE A 71 -11.02 4.05 20.92
N PHE A 72 -11.48 3.11 21.75
CA PHE A 72 -12.88 2.67 21.75
C PHE A 72 -13.83 3.71 22.35
N THR A 73 -13.42 4.38 23.44
CA THR A 73 -14.24 5.42 24.09
C THR A 73 -14.16 6.76 23.37
N ARG A 74 -13.27 6.89 22.38
CA ARG A 74 -13.00 8.16 21.71
C ARG A 74 -12.49 9.27 22.63
N ASP A 75 -11.90 8.90 23.75
CA ASP A 75 -11.21 9.84 24.64
C ASP A 75 -9.77 10.06 24.15
N LEU A 76 -9.66 10.79 23.05
CA LEU A 76 -8.43 10.99 22.30
C LEU A 76 -8.16 12.47 22.12
N PRO A 77 -6.87 12.89 22.06
CA PRO A 77 -6.50 14.23 21.60
C PRO A 77 -7.10 14.52 20.23
N TYR A 78 -7.36 15.81 19.95
CA TYR A 78 -8.07 16.27 18.74
C TYR A 78 -7.49 15.70 17.43
N ASP A 79 -6.18 15.63 17.32
CA ASP A 79 -5.52 15.16 16.11
C ASP A 79 -5.80 13.66 15.82
N TYR A 80 -5.95 12.85 16.86
CA TYR A 80 -6.29 11.42 16.74
C TYR A 80 -7.79 11.20 16.56
N ALA A 81 -8.62 12.06 17.14
CA ALA A 81 -10.08 11.93 17.07
C ALA A 81 -10.62 12.08 15.63
N ARG A 82 -9.87 12.72 14.74
CA ARG A 82 -10.20 12.90 13.31
C ARG A 82 -9.97 11.64 12.48
N ILE A 83 -9.23 10.68 13.01
CA ILE A 83 -8.80 9.50 12.26
C ILE A 83 -9.75 8.35 12.51
N GLU A 84 -9.88 7.48 11.51
CA GLU A 84 -10.74 6.31 11.57
C GLU A 84 -10.27 5.35 12.69
N PRO A 85 -11.19 4.84 13.54
CA PRO A 85 -10.84 3.95 14.64
C PRO A 85 -10.11 2.69 14.18
N GLY A 86 -10.47 2.15 13.02
CA GLY A 86 -9.83 0.96 12.47
C GLY A 86 -8.35 1.20 12.17
N TRP A 87 -8.01 2.37 11.64
CA TRP A 87 -6.62 2.74 11.37
C TRP A 87 -5.85 2.97 12.68
N LEU A 88 -6.46 3.61 13.68
CA LEU A 88 -5.85 3.81 14.99
C LEU A 88 -5.57 2.48 15.70
N LEU A 89 -6.52 1.54 15.67
CA LEU A 89 -6.34 0.19 16.22
C LEU A 89 -5.21 -0.58 15.51
N PHE A 90 -5.17 -0.50 14.19
CA PHE A 90 -4.10 -1.10 13.39
C PHE A 90 -2.73 -0.52 13.75
N SER A 91 -2.63 0.81 13.81
CA SER A 91 -1.40 1.52 14.19
C SER A 91 -0.98 1.17 15.61
N LYS A 92 -1.92 1.13 16.57
CA LYS A 92 -1.66 0.73 17.96
C LYS A 92 -1.13 -0.69 18.07
N ALA A 93 -1.71 -1.63 17.33
CA ALA A 93 -1.22 -3.01 17.30
C ALA A 93 0.20 -3.11 16.74
N LEU A 94 0.50 -2.33 15.69
CA LEU A 94 1.84 -2.29 15.09
C LEU A 94 2.88 -1.66 16.01
N THR A 95 2.53 -0.61 16.77
CA THR A 95 3.48 0.02 17.73
C THR A 95 3.91 -0.91 18.84
N GLY A 96 3.10 -1.93 19.16
CA GLY A 96 3.46 -3.00 20.09
C GLY A 96 4.55 -3.94 19.55
N LEU A 97 4.71 -4.02 18.22
CA LEU A 97 5.68 -4.90 17.56
C LEU A 97 6.89 -4.13 17.01
N PHE A 98 6.67 -2.95 16.51
CA PHE A 98 7.68 -2.15 15.80
C PHE A 98 7.69 -0.70 16.30
N SER A 99 8.88 -0.19 16.61
CA SER A 99 9.03 1.21 17.06
C SER A 99 9.30 2.18 15.91
N ASN A 100 9.58 1.66 14.71
CA ASN A 100 9.93 2.48 13.54
C ASN A 100 8.67 2.75 12.69
N PRO A 101 8.33 4.02 12.38
CA PRO A 101 7.19 4.34 11.54
C PRO A 101 7.29 3.79 10.12
N GLN A 102 8.49 3.43 9.63
CA GLN A 102 8.64 2.72 8.36
C GLN A 102 7.86 1.39 8.34
N ALA A 103 7.71 0.75 9.51
CA ALA A 103 6.91 -0.48 9.61
C ALA A 103 5.44 -0.26 9.26
N LEU A 104 4.87 0.90 9.63
CA LEU A 104 3.51 1.28 9.25
C LEU A 104 3.38 1.34 7.71
N ILE A 105 4.31 2.02 7.04
CA ILE A 105 4.30 2.17 5.58
C ILE A 105 4.44 0.82 4.89
N ILE A 106 5.34 -0.04 5.38
CA ILE A 106 5.53 -1.39 4.84
C ILE A 106 4.25 -2.23 5.00
N CYS A 107 3.64 -2.22 6.19
CA CYS A 107 2.43 -3.00 6.46
C CYS A 107 1.24 -2.48 5.64
N ASP A 108 1.02 -1.17 5.61
CA ASP A 108 -0.05 -0.54 4.85
C ASP A 108 0.09 -0.82 3.35
N SER A 109 1.27 -0.58 2.78
CA SER A 109 1.58 -0.92 1.39
C SER A 109 1.37 -2.40 1.09
N THR A 110 1.74 -3.28 2.02
CA THR A 110 1.56 -4.73 1.85
C THR A 110 0.07 -5.09 1.81
N LEU A 111 -0.73 -4.58 2.75
CA LEU A 111 -2.16 -4.86 2.80
C LEU A 111 -2.89 -4.35 1.56
N ILE A 112 -2.64 -3.11 1.17
CA ILE A 112 -3.26 -2.48 0.00
C ILE A 112 -2.90 -3.25 -1.27
N LEU A 113 -1.61 -3.44 -1.54
CA LEU A 113 -1.16 -4.08 -2.78
C LEU A 113 -1.50 -5.57 -2.84
N ALA A 114 -1.46 -6.29 -1.72
CA ALA A 114 -1.92 -7.67 -1.65
C ALA A 114 -3.42 -7.78 -1.93
N GLY A 115 -4.24 -6.88 -1.37
CA GLY A 115 -5.67 -6.80 -1.64
C GLY A 115 -5.95 -6.58 -3.13
N TYR A 116 -5.30 -5.60 -3.75
CA TYR A 116 -5.42 -5.34 -5.19
C TYR A 116 -4.94 -6.50 -6.04
N ALA A 117 -3.78 -7.09 -5.71
CA ALA A 117 -3.24 -8.25 -6.41
C ALA A 117 -4.22 -9.44 -6.39
N PHE A 118 -4.86 -9.69 -5.23
CA PHE A 118 -5.86 -10.73 -5.08
C PHE A 118 -7.10 -10.46 -5.93
N ILE A 119 -7.65 -9.23 -5.88
CA ILE A 119 -8.82 -8.83 -6.66
C ILE A 119 -8.54 -8.93 -8.15
N ILE A 120 -7.40 -8.39 -8.60
CA ILE A 120 -7.01 -8.42 -10.01
C ILE A 120 -6.82 -9.86 -10.49
N LYS A 121 -6.17 -10.70 -9.71
CA LYS A 121 -6.02 -12.11 -10.03
C LYS A 121 -7.37 -12.82 -10.19
N LYS A 122 -8.30 -12.53 -9.31
CA LYS A 122 -9.59 -13.24 -9.28
C LYS A 122 -10.57 -12.76 -10.36
N TYR A 123 -10.58 -11.45 -10.63
CA TYR A 123 -11.65 -10.84 -11.41
C TYR A 123 -11.18 -10.20 -12.74
N SER A 124 -9.89 -9.94 -12.93
CA SER A 124 -9.43 -9.26 -14.13
C SER A 124 -9.01 -10.24 -15.22
N PRO A 125 -9.61 -10.15 -16.40
CA PRO A 125 -9.16 -10.90 -17.58
C PRO A 125 -7.84 -10.37 -18.14
N THR A 126 -7.49 -9.11 -17.80
CA THR A 126 -6.28 -8.42 -18.29
C THR A 126 -5.53 -7.77 -17.12
N PRO A 127 -4.80 -8.56 -16.31
CA PRO A 127 -4.21 -8.09 -15.04
C PRO A 127 -3.18 -6.96 -15.22
N TRP A 128 -2.45 -6.95 -16.34
CA TRP A 128 -1.50 -5.89 -16.68
C TRP A 128 -2.20 -4.55 -16.94
N LEU A 129 -3.39 -4.54 -17.58
CA LEU A 129 -4.17 -3.31 -17.77
C LEU A 129 -4.70 -2.78 -16.44
N SER A 130 -5.21 -3.67 -15.60
CA SER A 130 -5.67 -3.30 -14.26
C SER A 130 -4.54 -2.75 -13.38
N ALA A 131 -3.35 -3.33 -13.44
CA ALA A 131 -2.18 -2.82 -12.75
C ALA A 131 -1.73 -1.45 -13.30
N LEU A 132 -1.84 -1.23 -14.61
CA LEU A 132 -1.56 0.07 -15.25
C LEU A 132 -2.53 1.15 -14.75
N ILE A 133 -3.83 0.87 -14.74
CA ILE A 133 -4.86 1.80 -14.25
C ILE A 133 -4.59 2.13 -12.77
N PHE A 134 -4.27 1.11 -11.97
CA PHE A 134 -3.91 1.30 -10.57
C PHE A 134 -2.69 2.22 -10.41
N LEU A 135 -1.64 2.02 -11.21
CA LEU A 135 -0.45 2.87 -11.20
C LEU A 135 -0.81 4.33 -11.55
N CYS A 136 -1.65 4.53 -12.57
CA CYS A 136 -2.08 5.88 -12.97
C CYS A 136 -2.86 6.56 -11.84
N THR A 137 -3.71 5.84 -11.11
CA THR A 137 -4.45 6.42 -9.97
C THR A 137 -3.54 6.80 -8.80
N LEU A 138 -2.48 6.04 -8.56
CA LEU A 138 -1.48 6.36 -7.54
C LEU A 138 -0.61 7.57 -7.91
N SER A 139 -0.31 7.75 -9.20
CA SER A 139 0.55 8.86 -9.66
C SER A 139 -0.16 10.21 -9.72
N LEU A 140 -1.49 10.24 -9.58
CA LEU A 140 -2.31 11.47 -9.60
C LEU A 140 -2.50 12.10 -8.21
N LYS A 141 -1.99 11.47 -7.16
CA LYS A 141 -1.94 12.01 -5.79
C LYS A 141 -0.54 12.53 -5.48
#